data_a159f9ceeacdf558e9cbd454adcc4cdb
#
_entry.id   a159f9ceeacdf558e9cbd454adcc4cdb
#
_cell.length_a   1.000
_cell.length_b   1.000
_cell.length_c   1.000
_cell.angle_alpha   90.00
_cell.angle_beta   90.00
_cell.angle_gamma   90.00
#
_symmetry.space_group_name_H-M   'P 1'
#
loop_
_entity.id
_entity.type
_entity.pdbx_description
1 polymer ?
#
loop_
_entity_poly.entity_id
_entity_poly.type
_entity_poly.pdbx_seq_one_letter_code
_entity_poly.pdbx_strand_id
1 'polypeptide(L)'
;MLVSEIVSRVRSAIDELMANDSGFLTESADEKNLTQVIIDKIGYVLQYIVENAPLEKLDSSAFETLTPAELQGFSLVNIGTLENPDYKGRLKLPTDLIRIVDARLSSWTHFPRPLPDTSEEAIMQQDEYARGSWDRPANILTYDGADRYLDMYCAKTGTGTGADTLKFTFIRKPSTEHYDETDMSVDVPVPALLEASLIYQIAGMAMTAFREDVAASLFAIARSYLETSELKNELNSQN
;
A
#
# COMPACT_ATOMS: atom_id res chain seq x y z
N MET A 1 -15.29 -10.41 -1.37
CA MET A 1 -16.56 -9.90 -2.01
C MET A 1 -16.60 -10.36 -3.47
N LEU A 2 -17.72 -10.91 -3.95
CA LEU A 2 -17.81 -11.39 -5.35
C LEU A 2 -17.83 -10.23 -6.36
N VAL A 3 -17.29 -10.45 -7.55
CA VAL A 3 -17.33 -9.48 -8.65
C VAL A 3 -18.78 -9.06 -8.97
N SER A 4 -19.71 -10.02 -9.01
CA SER A 4 -21.15 -9.75 -9.21
C SER A 4 -21.76 -8.82 -8.15
N GLU A 5 -21.32 -8.98 -6.90
CA GLU A 5 -21.78 -8.12 -5.81
C GLU A 5 -21.20 -6.70 -5.94
N ILE A 6 -19.91 -6.57 -6.32
CA ILE A 6 -19.30 -5.27 -6.58
C ILE A 6 -20.05 -4.53 -7.67
N VAL A 7 -20.30 -5.18 -8.81
CA VAL A 7 -21.04 -4.59 -9.93
C VAL A 7 -22.43 -4.11 -9.50
N SER A 8 -23.18 -4.94 -8.75
CA SER A 8 -24.50 -4.58 -8.25
C SER A 8 -24.46 -3.38 -7.31
N ARG A 9 -23.53 -3.37 -6.34
CA ARG A 9 -23.39 -2.27 -5.38
C ARG A 9 -22.91 -0.98 -6.03
N VAL A 10 -22.00 -1.05 -7.01
CA VAL A 10 -21.54 0.12 -7.78
C VAL A 10 -22.68 0.74 -8.55
N ARG A 11 -23.51 -0.07 -9.23
CA ARG A 11 -24.73 0.43 -9.91
C ARG A 11 -25.67 1.10 -8.94
N SER A 12 -25.97 0.48 -7.79
CA SER A 12 -26.83 1.09 -6.77
C SER A 12 -26.27 2.43 -6.27
N ALA A 13 -24.96 2.54 -6.05
CA ALA A 13 -24.34 3.78 -5.62
C ALA A 13 -24.44 4.91 -6.67
N ILE A 14 -24.37 4.56 -7.96
CA ILE A 14 -24.60 5.51 -9.05
C ILE A 14 -26.07 5.94 -9.07
N ASP A 15 -27.00 4.99 -9.00
CA ASP A 15 -28.45 5.25 -9.07
C ASP A 15 -28.94 6.12 -7.90
N GLU A 16 -28.41 5.91 -6.68
CA GLU A 16 -28.73 6.72 -5.51
C GLU A 16 -28.44 8.21 -5.71
N LEU A 17 -27.33 8.55 -6.37
CA LEU A 17 -26.94 9.94 -6.65
C LEU A 17 -27.65 10.50 -7.88
N MET A 18 -28.13 9.63 -8.75
CA MET A 18 -28.83 10.01 -9.99
C MET A 18 -30.37 9.91 -9.88
N ALA A 19 -30.91 9.59 -8.71
CA ALA A 19 -32.34 9.35 -8.50
C ALA A 19 -33.26 10.50 -8.95
N ASN A 20 -32.73 11.69 -9.17
CA ASN A 20 -33.47 12.84 -9.70
C ASN A 20 -33.36 13.01 -11.22
N ASP A 21 -32.57 12.17 -11.91
CA ASP A 21 -32.26 12.31 -13.34
C ASP A 21 -32.78 11.07 -14.09
N SER A 22 -34.09 11.03 -14.36
CA SER A 22 -34.87 9.88 -14.83
C SER A 22 -34.51 9.40 -16.25
N GLY A 23 -33.31 9.69 -16.78
CA GLY A 23 -32.99 9.44 -18.18
C GLY A 23 -31.71 8.65 -18.47
N PHE A 24 -30.94 8.28 -17.47
CA PHE A 24 -29.54 7.88 -17.74
C PHE A 24 -29.30 6.36 -17.88
N LEU A 25 -30.11 5.50 -17.31
CA LEU A 25 -29.99 4.05 -17.40
C LEU A 25 -31.15 3.42 -18.15
N THR A 26 -31.33 3.76 -19.43
CA THR A 26 -32.21 2.97 -20.31
C THR A 26 -31.49 1.69 -20.74
N GLU A 27 -32.18 0.56 -20.57
CA GLU A 27 -31.77 -0.81 -20.87
C GLU A 27 -31.30 -1.00 -22.32
N SER A 28 -30.11 -0.61 -22.70
CA SER A 28 -29.57 -0.90 -24.03
C SER A 28 -28.07 -1.21 -24.02
N ALA A 29 -27.41 -1.19 -25.15
CA ALA A 29 -26.00 -1.51 -25.34
C ALA A 29 -25.03 -0.86 -24.32
N ASP A 30 -25.43 0.24 -23.71
CA ASP A 30 -24.64 0.98 -22.73
C ASP A 30 -24.51 0.25 -21.37
N GLU A 31 -25.46 -0.62 -21.00
CA GLU A 31 -25.40 -1.39 -19.75
C GLU A 31 -24.28 -2.42 -19.74
N LYS A 32 -24.05 -3.10 -20.87
CA LYS A 32 -22.92 -4.03 -21.01
C LYS A 32 -21.59 -3.29 -20.93
N ASN A 33 -21.55 -2.08 -21.49
CA ASN A 33 -20.35 -1.26 -21.48
C ASN A 33 -20.03 -0.77 -20.04
N LEU A 34 -21.04 -0.40 -19.24
CA LEU A 34 -20.85 0.01 -17.85
C LEU A 34 -20.35 -1.13 -16.97
N THR A 35 -20.89 -2.34 -17.14
CA THR A 35 -20.40 -3.52 -16.39
C THR A 35 -18.94 -3.77 -16.65
N GLN A 36 -18.51 -3.78 -17.93
CA GLN A 36 -17.10 -3.98 -18.28
C GLN A 36 -16.23 -2.87 -17.70
N VAL A 37 -16.66 -1.60 -17.78
CA VAL A 37 -15.92 -0.47 -17.18
C VAL A 37 -15.75 -0.66 -15.68
N ILE A 38 -16.79 -1.11 -14.96
CA ILE A 38 -16.72 -1.40 -13.53
C ILE A 38 -15.68 -2.49 -13.26
N ILE A 39 -15.77 -3.61 -13.97
CA ILE A 39 -14.87 -4.77 -13.80
C ILE A 39 -13.40 -4.38 -14.05
N ASP A 40 -13.13 -3.65 -15.12
CA ASP A 40 -11.79 -3.19 -15.48
C ASP A 40 -11.16 -2.29 -14.40
N LYS A 41 -11.96 -1.66 -13.55
CA LYS A 41 -11.45 -0.78 -12.48
C LYS A 41 -11.21 -1.49 -11.15
N ILE A 42 -11.75 -2.69 -10.93
CA ILE A 42 -11.66 -3.40 -9.65
C ILE A 42 -10.21 -3.53 -9.18
N GLY A 43 -9.35 -4.13 -10.00
CA GLY A 43 -7.95 -4.38 -9.61
C GLY A 43 -7.16 -3.10 -9.37
N TYR A 44 -7.38 -2.08 -10.18
CA TYR A 44 -6.73 -0.78 -10.03
C TYR A 44 -7.15 -0.06 -8.73
N VAL A 45 -8.46 -0.04 -8.45
CA VAL A 45 -8.99 0.60 -7.25
C VAL A 45 -8.60 -0.18 -6.00
N LEU A 46 -8.60 -1.50 -6.06
CA LEU A 46 -8.14 -2.33 -4.94
C LEU A 46 -6.68 -2.01 -4.59
N GLN A 47 -5.80 -1.91 -5.59
CA GLN A 47 -4.42 -1.50 -5.37
C GLN A 47 -4.34 -0.12 -4.73
N TYR A 48 -5.07 0.86 -5.25
CA TYR A 48 -5.09 2.23 -4.71
C TYR A 48 -5.54 2.26 -3.24
N ILE A 49 -6.56 1.49 -2.89
CA ILE A 49 -7.07 1.41 -1.52
C ILE A 49 -6.03 0.80 -0.59
N VAL A 50 -5.44 -0.33 -0.97
CA VAL A 50 -4.43 -1.02 -0.15
C VAL A 50 -3.17 -0.14 0.04
N GLU A 51 -2.82 0.66 -0.95
CA GLU A 51 -1.70 1.59 -0.88
C GLU A 51 -1.96 2.76 0.07
N ASN A 52 -3.19 3.29 0.11
CA ASN A 52 -3.53 4.53 0.82
C ASN A 52 -4.32 4.32 2.12
N ALA A 53 -4.88 3.13 2.36
CA ALA A 53 -5.66 2.88 3.56
C ALA A 53 -4.79 2.93 4.83
N PRO A 54 -5.32 3.43 5.94
CA PRO A 54 -4.72 3.25 7.26
C PRO A 54 -4.53 1.76 7.59
N LEU A 55 -3.41 1.43 8.25
CA LEU A 55 -3.06 0.03 8.55
C LEU A 55 -4.11 -0.69 9.41
N GLU A 56 -4.79 0.04 10.29
CA GLU A 56 -5.85 -0.49 11.17
C GLU A 56 -7.13 -0.90 10.42
N LYS A 57 -7.29 -0.47 9.17
CA LYS A 57 -8.42 -0.87 8.31
C LYS A 57 -8.10 -2.06 7.41
N LEU A 58 -6.83 -2.44 7.35
CA LEU A 58 -6.41 -3.60 6.58
C LEU A 58 -6.51 -4.86 7.46
N ASP A 59 -7.00 -5.93 6.88
CA ASP A 59 -7.04 -7.23 7.56
C ASP A 59 -5.62 -7.78 7.74
N SER A 60 -5.41 -8.56 8.79
CA SER A 60 -4.10 -9.20 9.06
C SER A 60 -3.64 -10.12 7.92
N SER A 61 -4.57 -10.61 7.10
CA SER A 61 -4.28 -11.42 5.90
C SER A 61 -3.60 -10.61 4.79
N ALA A 62 -3.69 -9.28 4.82
CA ALA A 62 -2.98 -8.40 3.89
C ALA A 62 -1.49 -8.24 4.23
N PHE A 63 -1.08 -8.66 5.44
CA PHE A 63 0.30 -8.52 5.91
C PHE A 63 1.09 -9.80 5.65
N GLU A 64 2.14 -9.67 4.88
CA GLU A 64 3.03 -10.77 4.54
C GLU A 64 4.41 -10.60 5.17
N THR A 65 5.08 -11.72 5.36
CA THR A 65 6.49 -11.77 5.73
C THR A 65 7.31 -12.31 4.57
N LEU A 66 8.59 -11.95 4.50
CA LEU A 66 9.47 -12.45 3.46
C LEU A 66 9.54 -13.98 3.46
N THR A 67 9.44 -14.57 2.29
CA THR A 67 9.71 -15.98 2.07
C THR A 67 11.18 -16.30 2.32
N PRO A 68 11.56 -17.57 2.59
CA PRO A 68 12.96 -17.95 2.74
C PRO A 68 13.84 -17.58 1.54
N ALA A 69 13.28 -17.57 0.31
CA ALA A 69 14.00 -17.17 -0.89
C ALA A 69 14.26 -15.65 -0.94
N GLU A 70 13.28 -14.85 -0.53
CA GLU A 70 13.42 -13.39 -0.46
C GLU A 70 14.38 -12.98 0.68
N LEU A 71 14.39 -13.70 1.79
CA LEU A 71 15.33 -13.50 2.88
C LEU A 71 16.79 -13.71 2.45
N GLN A 72 17.06 -14.52 1.43
CA GLN A 72 18.41 -14.67 0.86
C GLN A 72 18.94 -13.37 0.25
N GLY A 73 18.06 -12.44 -0.10
CA GLY A 73 18.42 -11.09 -0.53
C GLY A 73 18.87 -10.15 0.59
N PHE A 74 18.78 -10.58 1.85
CA PHE A 74 19.29 -9.82 2.99
C PHE A 74 20.76 -10.12 3.25
N SER A 75 21.55 -9.07 3.42
CA SER A 75 22.98 -9.17 3.75
C SER A 75 23.39 -8.08 4.73
N LEU A 76 24.41 -8.36 5.53
CA LEU A 76 25.09 -7.36 6.37
C LEU A 76 26.33 -6.85 5.62
N VAL A 77 26.37 -5.56 5.35
CA VAL A 77 27.44 -4.90 4.60
C VAL A 77 28.26 -4.04 5.56
N ASN A 78 29.58 -4.28 5.60
CA ASN A 78 30.49 -3.42 6.35
C ASN A 78 30.64 -2.08 5.62
N ILE A 79 30.33 -0.99 6.30
CA ILE A 79 30.43 0.40 5.83
C ILE A 79 31.46 1.20 6.63
N GLY A 80 32.06 0.56 7.65
CA GLY A 80 33.16 1.11 8.45
C GLY A 80 34.53 0.69 7.92
N THR A 81 35.53 0.91 8.74
CA THR A 81 36.92 0.47 8.47
C THR A 81 37.15 -0.96 8.96
N LEU A 82 38.33 -1.55 8.63
CA LEU A 82 38.70 -2.85 9.15
C LEU A 82 38.97 -2.82 10.67
N GLU A 83 39.40 -1.67 11.19
CA GLU A 83 39.70 -1.48 12.61
C GLU A 83 38.46 -1.13 13.43
N ASN A 84 37.51 -0.38 12.82
CA ASN A 84 36.21 -0.03 13.39
C ASN A 84 35.10 -0.45 12.42
N PRO A 85 34.70 -1.72 12.43
CA PRO A 85 33.64 -2.19 11.55
C PRO A 85 32.30 -1.62 11.98
N ASP A 86 31.61 -1.03 11.04
CA ASP A 86 30.23 -0.58 11.16
C ASP A 86 29.40 -1.26 10.07
N TYR A 87 28.17 -1.64 10.38
CA TYR A 87 27.42 -2.47 9.48
C TYR A 87 26.03 -1.90 9.21
N LYS A 88 25.59 -2.05 7.96
CA LYS A 88 24.19 -1.89 7.58
C LYS A 88 23.63 -3.21 7.08
N GLY A 89 22.37 -3.47 7.41
CA GLY A 89 21.59 -4.49 6.75
C GLY A 89 21.15 -3.97 5.38
N ARG A 90 21.30 -4.76 4.33
CA ARG A 90 20.79 -4.46 3.00
C ARG A 90 19.84 -5.55 2.54
N LEU A 91 18.59 -5.16 2.24
CA LEU A 91 17.57 -6.05 1.75
C LEU A 91 17.14 -5.63 0.35
N LYS A 92 17.18 -6.56 -0.61
CA LYS A 92 16.53 -6.36 -1.89
C LYS A 92 15.02 -6.49 -1.70
N LEU A 93 14.26 -5.43 -2.05
CA LEU A 93 12.83 -5.43 -1.89
C LEU A 93 12.14 -6.21 -3.01
N PRO A 94 11.06 -6.97 -2.71
CA PRO A 94 10.22 -7.58 -3.73
C PRO A 94 9.69 -6.55 -4.73
N THR A 95 9.58 -6.93 -6.00
CA THR A 95 9.10 -6.02 -7.06
C THR A 95 7.62 -5.66 -6.92
N ASP A 96 6.87 -6.54 -6.29
CA ASP A 96 5.44 -6.42 -6.02
C ASP A 96 5.14 -5.82 -4.64
N LEU A 97 6.16 -5.37 -3.90
CA LEU A 97 5.97 -4.68 -2.64
C LEU A 97 5.36 -3.29 -2.86
N ILE A 98 4.22 -3.04 -2.23
CA ILE A 98 3.56 -1.74 -2.20
C ILE A 98 4.00 -0.94 -0.97
N ARG A 99 3.91 -1.56 0.22
CA ARG A 99 4.05 -0.83 1.48
C ARG A 99 4.80 -1.65 2.52
N ILE A 100 5.77 -1.02 3.17
CA ILE A 100 6.47 -1.60 4.31
C ILE A 100 5.66 -1.31 5.58
N VAL A 101 5.34 -2.36 6.34
CA VAL A 101 4.59 -2.28 7.59
C VAL A 101 5.53 -2.26 8.79
N ASP A 102 6.51 -3.18 8.80
CA ASP A 102 7.55 -3.27 9.84
C ASP A 102 8.85 -3.74 9.19
N ALA A 103 9.95 -3.05 9.45
CA ALA A 103 11.27 -3.45 8.98
C ALA A 103 12.31 -3.09 10.03
N ARG A 104 12.76 -4.08 10.77
CA ARG A 104 13.72 -3.88 11.87
C ARG A 104 14.67 -5.04 12.04
N LEU A 105 15.82 -4.73 12.56
CA LEU A 105 16.77 -5.71 13.02
C LEU A 105 16.46 -6.12 14.46
N SER A 106 16.86 -7.34 14.84
CA SER A 106 16.55 -7.90 16.16
C SER A 106 17.14 -7.09 17.33
N SER A 107 18.20 -6.33 17.09
CA SER A 107 18.79 -5.44 18.09
C SER A 107 18.07 -4.10 18.26
N TRP A 108 17.13 -3.75 17.37
CA TRP A 108 16.46 -2.47 17.41
C TRP A 108 15.24 -2.50 18.34
N THR A 109 15.03 -1.42 19.06
CA THR A 109 13.90 -1.27 19.99
C THR A 109 12.64 -0.73 19.33
N HIS A 110 12.78 -0.03 18.20
CA HIS A 110 11.67 0.55 17.45
C HIS A 110 11.88 0.45 15.93
N PHE A 111 10.85 0.69 15.17
CA PHE A 111 10.87 0.69 13.72
C PHE A 111 10.99 2.13 13.20
N PRO A 112 12.13 2.52 12.57
CA PRO A 112 12.24 3.79 11.87
C PRO A 112 11.49 3.70 10.53
N ARG A 113 10.71 4.72 10.22
CA ARG A 113 10.05 4.79 8.91
C ARG A 113 11.10 4.83 7.80
N PRO A 114 10.89 4.11 6.69
CA PRO A 114 11.77 4.22 5.54
C PRO A 114 11.75 5.64 4.96
N LEU A 115 12.92 6.19 4.73
CA LEU A 115 13.15 7.51 4.15
C LEU A 115 13.78 7.38 2.77
N PRO A 116 13.56 8.31 1.85
CA PRO A 116 14.25 8.33 0.56
C PRO A 116 15.75 8.63 0.77
N ASP A 117 16.59 8.17 -0.17
CA ASP A 117 18.04 8.40 -0.17
C ASP A 117 18.44 9.87 -0.31
N THR A 118 17.51 10.72 -0.75
CA THR A 118 17.68 12.18 -0.85
C THR A 118 17.34 12.93 0.45
N SER A 119 16.88 12.23 1.49
CA SER A 119 16.57 12.87 2.79
C SER A 119 17.84 13.31 3.52
N GLU A 120 17.70 14.31 4.39
CA GLU A 120 18.81 14.80 5.23
C GLU A 120 19.36 13.68 6.11
N GLU A 121 18.49 12.86 6.67
CA GLU A 121 18.86 11.70 7.47
C GLU A 121 19.64 10.67 6.66
N ALA A 122 19.31 10.45 5.39
CA ALA A 122 20.06 9.56 4.53
C ALA A 122 21.48 10.08 4.26
N ILE A 123 21.62 11.37 4.06
CA ILE A 123 22.92 12.03 3.88
C ILE A 123 23.76 11.89 5.16
N MET A 124 23.14 12.08 6.33
CA MET A 124 23.83 11.89 7.61
C MET A 124 24.35 10.46 7.82
N GLN A 125 23.66 9.44 7.27
CA GLN A 125 24.15 8.05 7.36
C GLN A 125 25.41 7.79 6.54
N GLN A 126 25.77 8.66 5.59
CA GLN A 126 27.01 8.55 4.81
C GLN A 126 28.23 9.08 5.59
N ASP A 127 28.02 9.90 6.59
CA ASP A 127 29.08 10.46 7.45
C ASP A 127 29.34 9.53 8.66
N GLU A 128 30.58 9.05 8.79
CA GLU A 128 30.99 8.15 9.87
C GLU A 128 30.73 8.74 11.27
N TYR A 129 30.78 10.05 11.42
CA TYR A 129 30.59 10.74 12.70
C TYR A 129 29.14 11.14 12.99
N ALA A 130 28.30 11.21 11.95
CA ALA A 130 26.91 11.63 12.06
C ALA A 130 25.91 10.47 11.99
N ARG A 131 26.38 9.26 11.70
CA ARG A 131 25.52 8.07 11.64
C ARG A 131 24.76 7.86 12.92
N GLY A 132 23.54 7.36 12.74
CA GLY A 132 22.71 6.94 13.86
C GLY A 132 23.39 5.85 14.70
N SER A 133 22.86 5.61 15.88
CA SER A 133 23.25 4.53 16.77
C SER A 133 22.13 3.49 16.86
N TRP A 134 22.36 2.36 17.50
CA TRP A 134 21.37 1.28 17.67
C TRP A 134 20.07 1.74 18.36
N ASP A 135 20.09 2.83 19.11
CA ASP A 135 18.94 3.51 19.71
C ASP A 135 18.31 4.56 18.76
N ARG A 136 18.98 4.91 17.67
CA ARG A 136 18.48 5.80 16.62
C ARG A 136 18.76 5.20 15.24
N PRO A 137 18.17 4.03 14.95
CA PRO A 137 18.36 3.37 13.67
C PRO A 137 17.72 4.16 12.54
N ALA A 138 18.19 3.95 11.31
CA ALA A 138 17.61 4.56 10.11
C ALA A 138 17.38 3.52 9.02
N ASN A 139 16.22 3.61 8.38
CA ASN A 139 15.86 2.83 7.19
C ASN A 139 15.86 3.76 5.99
N ILE A 140 16.69 3.47 5.00
CA ILE A 140 16.83 4.29 3.80
C ILE A 140 16.48 3.45 2.57
N LEU A 141 15.56 3.96 1.76
CA LEU A 141 15.23 3.37 0.46
C LEU A 141 16.26 3.82 -0.57
N THR A 142 16.98 2.87 -1.15
CA THR A 142 17.99 3.12 -2.16
C THR A 142 17.68 2.36 -3.45
N TYR A 143 18.25 2.82 -4.56
CA TYR A 143 18.05 2.24 -5.87
C TYR A 143 19.39 1.85 -6.48
N ASP A 144 19.42 0.68 -7.14
CA ASP A 144 20.56 0.23 -7.93
C ASP A 144 20.01 -0.28 -9.27
N GLY A 145 20.09 0.56 -10.30
CA GLY A 145 19.41 0.32 -11.55
C GLY A 145 17.89 0.28 -11.38
N ALA A 146 17.27 -0.84 -11.72
CA ALA A 146 15.83 -1.04 -11.56
C ALA A 146 15.44 -1.67 -10.20
N ASP A 147 16.43 -2.15 -9.44
CA ASP A 147 16.21 -2.81 -8.16
C ASP A 147 16.06 -1.80 -7.02
N ARG A 148 15.12 -2.06 -6.11
CA ARG A 148 14.92 -1.29 -4.89
C ARG A 148 15.53 -2.03 -3.71
N TYR A 149 16.20 -1.29 -2.85
CA TYR A 149 16.79 -1.81 -1.63
C TYR A 149 16.35 -1.03 -0.41
N LEU A 150 16.28 -1.71 0.73
CA LEU A 150 16.17 -1.09 2.04
C LEU A 150 17.51 -1.25 2.75
N ASP A 151 18.21 -0.14 2.97
CA ASP A 151 19.44 -0.07 3.75
C ASP A 151 19.07 0.29 5.21
N MET A 152 19.41 -0.62 6.12
CA MET A 152 19.09 -0.55 7.55
C MET A 152 20.39 -0.25 8.32
N TYR A 153 20.57 1.00 8.71
CA TYR A 153 21.80 1.46 9.37
C TYR A 153 21.81 1.08 10.86
N CYS A 154 23.03 0.91 11.41
CA CYS A 154 23.28 0.48 12.79
C CYS A 154 22.91 -0.98 13.07
N ALA A 155 23.27 -1.86 12.14
CA ALA A 155 23.19 -3.29 12.33
C ALA A 155 24.32 -3.77 13.25
N LYS A 156 23.97 -4.67 14.19
CA LYS A 156 24.99 -5.39 14.98
C LYS A 156 25.40 -6.64 14.25
N THR A 157 26.71 -6.82 14.09
CA THR A 157 27.24 -8.12 13.70
C THR A 157 27.91 -8.75 14.90
N GLY A 158 27.41 -9.91 15.26
CA GLY A 158 28.17 -10.86 16.05
C GLY A 158 28.56 -12.01 15.14
N THR A 159 29.79 -12.51 15.28
CA THR A 159 30.12 -13.84 14.78
C THR A 159 29.41 -14.86 15.67
N GLY A 160 28.49 -15.64 15.10
CA GLY A 160 27.73 -16.64 15.85
C GLY A 160 26.31 -16.19 16.25
N THR A 161 25.85 -16.55 17.45
CA THR A 161 24.48 -16.32 17.95
C THR A 161 24.09 -14.86 18.22
N GLY A 162 24.95 -13.90 17.87
CA GLY A 162 24.73 -12.48 18.13
C GLY A 162 24.52 -11.63 16.88
N ALA A 163 24.47 -12.21 15.68
CA ALA A 163 24.18 -11.47 14.46
C ALA A 163 22.70 -11.04 14.43
N ASP A 164 22.46 -9.83 13.93
CA ASP A 164 21.11 -9.35 13.76
C ASP A 164 20.32 -10.21 12.76
N THR A 165 19.09 -10.51 13.13
CA THR A 165 18.10 -11.13 12.26
C THR A 165 17.08 -10.07 11.81
N LEU A 166 16.62 -10.21 10.57
CA LEU A 166 15.65 -9.31 9.99
C LEU A 166 14.23 -9.75 10.35
N LYS A 167 13.44 -8.82 10.89
CA LYS A 167 11.98 -8.90 10.92
C LYS A 167 11.44 -7.94 9.87
N PHE A 168 10.71 -8.45 8.88
CA PHE A 168 10.17 -7.67 7.79
C PHE A 168 8.72 -8.08 7.51
N THR A 169 7.82 -7.11 7.59
CA THR A 169 6.40 -7.27 7.29
C THR A 169 6.00 -6.21 6.29
N PHE A 170 5.29 -6.61 5.26
CA PHE A 170 4.95 -5.71 4.16
C PHE A 170 3.60 -6.10 3.53
N ILE A 171 3.14 -5.28 2.61
CA ILE A 171 1.93 -5.49 1.83
C ILE A 171 2.35 -5.63 0.38
N ARG A 172 1.93 -6.75 -0.25
CA ARG A 172 2.11 -6.98 -1.68
C ARG A 172 1.06 -6.27 -2.49
N LYS A 173 1.38 -6.03 -3.74
CA LYS A 173 0.42 -5.63 -4.74
C LYS A 173 -0.65 -6.71 -4.84
N PRO A 174 -1.94 -6.37 -4.65
CA PRO A 174 -3.01 -7.32 -4.91
C PRO A 174 -2.86 -7.89 -6.32
N SER A 175 -3.11 -9.18 -6.47
CA SER A 175 -3.15 -9.80 -7.79
C SER A 175 -4.18 -9.04 -8.62
N THR A 176 -3.72 -8.42 -9.71
CA THR A 176 -4.60 -7.86 -10.72
C THR A 176 -4.96 -8.99 -11.68
N GLU A 177 -5.46 -10.12 -11.15
CA GLU A 177 -6.09 -11.13 -11.98
C GLU A 177 -7.17 -10.45 -12.79
N HIS A 178 -7.24 -10.81 -14.03
CA HIS A 178 -8.20 -10.24 -14.96
C HIS A 178 -9.58 -10.66 -14.49
N TYR A 179 -10.25 -9.75 -13.79
CA TYR A 179 -11.67 -9.92 -13.52
C TYR A 179 -12.41 -9.82 -14.86
N ASP A 180 -13.24 -10.81 -15.16
CA ASP A 180 -13.90 -10.93 -16.46
C ASP A 180 -15.42 -11.04 -16.26
N GLU A 181 -16.19 -10.53 -17.22
CA GLU A 181 -17.64 -10.73 -17.28
C GLU A 181 -18.04 -12.20 -17.36
N THR A 182 -17.16 -13.08 -17.85
CA THR A 182 -17.43 -14.51 -17.97
C THR A 182 -17.38 -15.26 -16.66
N ASP A 183 -16.71 -14.72 -15.62
CA ASP A 183 -16.64 -15.32 -14.28
C ASP A 183 -16.90 -14.29 -13.18
N MET A 184 -18.17 -13.95 -13.00
CA MET A 184 -18.66 -13.03 -11.98
C MET A 184 -18.63 -13.62 -10.56
N SER A 185 -18.26 -14.88 -10.41
CA SER A 185 -18.18 -15.59 -9.13
C SER A 185 -16.81 -15.50 -8.45
N VAL A 186 -15.83 -14.86 -9.08
CA VAL A 186 -14.50 -14.64 -8.53
C VAL A 186 -14.59 -13.78 -7.26
N ASP A 187 -13.90 -14.21 -6.20
CA ASP A 187 -13.82 -13.44 -4.97
C ASP A 187 -12.68 -12.42 -5.03
N VAL A 188 -13.03 -11.16 -4.78
CA VAL A 188 -12.10 -10.03 -4.69
C VAL A 188 -11.69 -9.87 -3.23
N PRO A 189 -10.39 -9.96 -2.89
CA PRO A 189 -9.90 -9.89 -1.51
C PRO A 189 -9.93 -8.44 -0.99
N VAL A 190 -11.11 -7.97 -0.60
CA VAL A 190 -11.32 -6.62 -0.07
C VAL A 190 -11.44 -6.69 1.45
N PRO A 191 -10.64 -5.92 2.22
CA PRO A 191 -10.84 -5.79 3.65
C PRO A 191 -12.25 -5.27 3.96
N ALA A 192 -12.94 -5.89 4.92
CA ALA A 192 -14.35 -5.59 5.23
C ALA A 192 -14.61 -4.10 5.54
N LEU A 193 -13.67 -3.44 6.23
CA LEU A 193 -13.77 -2.02 6.56
C LEU A 193 -13.58 -1.08 5.34
N LEU A 194 -13.12 -1.61 4.21
CA LEU A 194 -12.81 -0.84 2.99
C LEU A 194 -13.75 -1.14 1.83
N GLU A 195 -14.71 -2.05 1.99
CA GLU A 195 -15.69 -2.38 0.96
C GLU A 195 -16.44 -1.15 0.43
N ALA A 196 -16.92 -0.29 1.34
CA ALA A 196 -17.63 0.91 0.94
C ALA A 196 -16.72 1.87 0.14
N SER A 197 -15.47 2.05 0.58
CA SER A 197 -14.51 2.87 -0.15
C SER A 197 -14.26 2.33 -1.55
N LEU A 198 -14.11 0.99 -1.71
CA LEU A 198 -13.96 0.35 -3.01
C LEU A 198 -15.14 0.66 -3.95
N ILE A 199 -16.37 0.44 -3.46
CA ILE A 199 -17.59 0.63 -4.25
C ILE A 199 -17.70 2.07 -4.75
N TYR A 200 -17.59 3.05 -3.86
CA TYR A 200 -17.72 4.47 -4.23
C TYR A 200 -16.55 4.95 -5.09
N GLN A 201 -15.34 4.43 -4.90
CA GLN A 201 -14.20 4.77 -5.74
C GLN A 201 -14.37 4.23 -7.18
N ILE A 202 -14.81 2.98 -7.34
CA ILE A 202 -15.11 2.41 -8.67
C ILE A 202 -16.25 3.19 -9.33
N ALA A 203 -17.33 3.48 -8.59
CA ALA A 203 -18.46 4.26 -9.10
C ALA A 203 -18.00 5.65 -9.59
N GLY A 204 -17.17 6.35 -8.82
CA GLY A 204 -16.59 7.63 -9.21
C GLY A 204 -15.78 7.52 -10.51
N MET A 205 -14.92 6.50 -10.62
CA MET A 205 -14.13 6.28 -11.83
C MET A 205 -14.99 5.93 -13.05
N ALA A 206 -16.05 5.15 -12.86
CA ALA A 206 -16.98 4.83 -13.94
C ALA A 206 -17.74 6.08 -14.42
N MET A 207 -18.08 7.00 -13.53
CA MET A 207 -18.84 8.21 -13.84
C MET A 207 -17.99 9.38 -14.37
N THR A 208 -16.67 9.33 -14.24
CA THR A 208 -15.77 10.43 -14.67
C THR A 208 -15.96 10.83 -16.14
N ALA A 209 -16.24 9.86 -17.01
CA ALA A 209 -16.44 10.12 -18.43
C ALA A 209 -17.84 10.68 -18.78
N PHE A 210 -18.82 10.53 -17.86
CA PHE A 210 -20.22 10.86 -18.12
C PHE A 210 -20.69 12.07 -17.34
N ARG A 211 -20.39 12.11 -16.04
CA ARG A 211 -20.89 13.15 -15.10
C ARG A 211 -19.80 13.45 -14.06
N GLU A 212 -19.03 14.48 -14.31
CA GLU A 212 -17.91 14.89 -13.44
C GLU A 212 -18.40 15.34 -12.04
N ASP A 213 -19.56 16.00 -11.95
CA ASP A 213 -20.17 16.43 -10.70
C ASP A 213 -20.56 15.24 -9.79
N VAL A 214 -21.13 14.19 -10.40
CA VAL A 214 -21.49 12.95 -9.70
C VAL A 214 -20.22 12.20 -9.30
N ALA A 215 -19.25 12.10 -10.20
CA ALA A 215 -17.97 11.46 -9.92
C ALA A 215 -17.25 12.12 -8.73
N ALA A 216 -17.20 13.45 -8.67
CA ALA A 216 -16.59 14.18 -7.56
C ALA A 216 -17.28 13.87 -6.21
N SER A 217 -18.61 13.78 -6.20
CA SER A 217 -19.38 13.41 -5.00
C SER A 217 -19.08 11.97 -4.55
N LEU A 218 -18.99 11.02 -5.49
CA LEU A 218 -18.64 9.63 -5.23
C LEU A 218 -17.22 9.50 -4.65
N PHE A 219 -16.25 10.22 -5.21
CA PHE A 219 -14.89 10.24 -4.68
C PHE A 219 -14.80 10.84 -3.26
N ALA A 220 -15.58 11.88 -2.97
CA ALA A 220 -15.64 12.46 -1.63
C ALA A 220 -16.19 11.44 -0.61
N ILE A 221 -17.23 10.68 -0.98
CA ILE A 221 -17.76 9.61 -0.15
C ILE A 221 -16.72 8.50 0.03
N ALA A 222 -16.07 8.03 -1.04
CA ALA A 222 -15.03 7.00 -0.99
C ALA A 222 -13.91 7.40 -0.03
N ARG A 223 -13.43 8.64 -0.12
CA ARG A 223 -12.39 9.19 0.77
C ARG A 223 -12.86 9.19 2.22
N SER A 224 -14.11 9.54 2.50
CA SER A 224 -14.63 9.55 3.87
C SER A 224 -14.61 8.16 4.54
N TYR A 225 -14.73 7.08 3.75
CA TYR A 225 -14.58 5.71 4.24
C TYR A 225 -13.12 5.26 4.33
N LEU A 226 -12.22 5.86 3.53
CA LEU A 226 -10.79 5.53 3.56
C LEU A 226 -10.10 6.16 4.79
N GLU A 227 -10.46 7.40 5.14
CA GLU A 227 -9.84 8.15 6.23
C GLU A 227 -10.18 7.59 7.61
N THR A 228 -9.24 7.74 8.56
CA THR A 228 -9.50 7.41 9.97
C THR A 228 -10.35 8.48 10.65
N SER A 229 -11.01 8.11 11.75
CA SER A 229 -11.75 9.07 12.59
C SER A 229 -10.83 10.13 13.21
N GLU A 230 -9.55 9.84 13.42
CA GLU A 230 -8.56 10.78 13.94
C GLU A 230 -8.22 11.88 12.92
N LEU A 231 -7.99 11.51 11.66
CA LEU A 231 -7.77 12.47 10.57
C LEU A 231 -9.00 13.39 10.37
N LYS A 232 -10.22 12.88 10.56
CA LYS A 232 -11.43 13.71 10.52
C LYS A 232 -11.46 14.75 11.63
N ASN A 233 -10.99 14.41 12.82
CA ASN A 233 -10.95 15.33 13.94
C ASN A 233 -9.89 16.43 13.76
N GLU A 234 -8.73 16.10 13.18
CA GLU A 234 -7.69 17.09 12.86
C GLU A 234 -8.12 18.06 11.77
N LEU A 235 -8.76 17.58 10.70
CA LEU A 235 -9.29 18.43 9.62
C LEU A 235 -10.42 19.36 10.12
N ASN A 236 -11.29 18.85 10.99
CA ASN A 236 -12.36 19.66 11.59
C ASN A 236 -11.88 20.66 12.63
N SER A 237 -10.69 20.48 13.22
CA SER A 237 -10.08 21.42 14.17
C SER A 237 -9.32 22.56 13.50
N GLN A 238 -9.09 22.48 12.17
CA GLN A 238 -8.41 23.52 11.39
C GLN A 238 -9.36 24.46 10.62
N ASN A 239 -10.65 24.22 10.68
CA ASN A 239 -11.73 25.08 10.15
C ASN A 239 -12.48 25.75 11.30
#